data_29656fd3818895111077e8a07b8845d7
#
_entry.id   29656fd3818895111077e8a07b8845d7
#
_cell.length_a   1.000
_cell.length_b   1.000
_cell.length_c   1.000
_cell.angle_alpha   90.00
_cell.angle_beta   90.00
_cell.angle_gamma   90.00
#
_symmetry.space_group_name_H-M   'P 1'
#
loop_
_entity.id
_entity.type
_entity.pdbx_description
1 polymer ?
#
loop_
_entity_poly.entity_id
_entity_poly.type
_entity_poly.pdbx_seq_one_letter_code
_entity_poly.pdbx_strand_id
1 'polypeptide(L)'
;MSARSLGLFAASFSLVFTLAATAAPAKHGSHHKQSGPALVVRGDQVSTEGLVEAVANAFAETGDGHLEIQPFNTVDGIDQALAGTVDIAASARPGYFKRVQEAGLVFAPVAWDALVMITNVSNPVNNLTLRQVHDIYYGKITNWSQVGGRDEKIDLDGVASPLDGVQFSFRRLMFGNGDNPVAVPRLFINIDSLQQEVSLDGKALALSTLVHARREKGIKVIPIEGVAPTLASLENATYPLPLTIYLAYKADSPKADTIQKFLTFLGGDKAAGILRGHDLLPYAQAVVLNSRTEKDHINLLGAQMVAEGLPAEYAPGAEFERLSSQSADLAHAMKLQEAAAKQVAAANQERIAMATAAGVDPSPQAAADTPAASSTYEVVSGDTLSKIARAHSVSVEDLRKWNDLHGDMLKVGQELKLSSSHARAGTVGCAASSAAC
;
A
#
# COMPACT_ATOMS: atom_id res chain seq x y z
N MET A 1 47.92 74.43 -15.27
CA MET A 1 49.34 74.21 -15.54
C MET A 1 49.59 72.69 -15.37
N SER A 2 49.61 71.98 -16.48
CA SER A 2 50.78 71.43 -17.16
C SER A 2 51.59 70.49 -16.26
N ALA A 3 51.86 69.23 -16.52
CA ALA A 3 52.21 68.59 -17.79
C ALA A 3 52.35 67.05 -17.55
N ARG A 4 52.10 66.30 -18.63
CA ARG A 4 52.87 65.22 -19.27
C ARG A 4 53.27 63.97 -18.45
N SER A 5 52.64 62.84 -18.69
CA SER A 5 52.97 61.71 -19.58
C SER A 5 54.40 61.22 -19.54
N LEU A 6 54.64 59.97 -19.14
CA LEU A 6 55.62 59.05 -19.80
C LEU A 6 55.17 57.61 -19.52
N GLY A 7 55.00 56.86 -20.58
CA GLY A 7 54.68 55.42 -20.50
C GLY A 7 55.98 54.59 -20.27
N LEU A 8 55.75 53.45 -19.61
CA LEU A 8 56.76 52.38 -19.60
C LEU A 8 56.07 51.03 -19.85
N PHE A 9 56.48 50.43 -20.94
CA PHE A 9 56.15 49.02 -21.27
C PHE A 9 56.76 48.10 -20.25
N ALA A 10 55.99 47.25 -19.60
CA ALA A 10 56.53 46.14 -18.85
C ALA A 10 55.91 44.83 -19.41
N ALA A 11 56.78 43.98 -19.92
CA ALA A 11 56.53 42.69 -20.47
C ALA A 11 56.05 41.74 -19.34
N SER A 12 54.86 41.22 -19.48
CA SER A 12 54.27 40.19 -18.53
C SER A 12 54.81 38.83 -18.94
N PHE A 13 55.65 38.24 -18.11
CA PHE A 13 56.07 36.85 -18.15
C PHE A 13 54.95 36.03 -17.44
N SER A 14 54.14 35.34 -18.23
CA SER A 14 53.16 34.42 -17.67
C SER A 14 53.81 33.11 -17.26
N LEU A 15 54.01 32.95 -15.96
CA LEU A 15 54.46 31.68 -15.37
C LEU A 15 53.24 30.77 -15.23
N VAL A 16 53.10 29.78 -16.12
CA VAL A 16 52.10 28.74 -16.03
C VAL A 16 52.51 27.76 -14.93
N PHE A 17 51.87 27.87 -13.75
CA PHE A 17 51.94 26.84 -12.71
C PHE A 17 50.93 25.73 -13.06
N THR A 18 51.43 24.63 -13.59
CA THR A 18 50.66 23.38 -13.67
C THR A 18 50.58 22.77 -12.27
N LEU A 19 49.46 22.99 -11.59
CA LEU A 19 49.11 22.21 -10.42
C LEU A 19 48.77 20.79 -10.87
N ALA A 20 49.66 19.84 -10.67
CA ALA A 20 49.35 18.43 -10.73
C ALA A 20 48.48 18.10 -9.53
N ALA A 21 47.14 18.04 -9.74
CA ALA A 21 46.22 17.49 -8.78
C ALA A 21 46.49 15.98 -8.67
N THR A 22 47.19 15.56 -7.64
CA THR A 22 47.24 14.15 -7.23
C THR A 22 45.85 13.80 -6.73
N ALA A 23 45.03 13.19 -7.61
CA ALA A 23 43.79 12.55 -7.20
C ALA A 23 44.16 11.44 -6.20
N ALA A 24 43.73 11.63 -4.93
CA ALA A 24 43.75 10.56 -3.95
C ALA A 24 42.87 9.41 -4.50
N PRO A 25 43.32 8.15 -4.40
CA PRO A 25 42.49 7.05 -4.84
C PRO A 25 41.19 7.08 -4.00
N ALA A 26 40.06 7.20 -4.69
CA ALA A 26 38.76 6.98 -4.10
C ALA A 26 38.83 5.61 -3.42
N LYS A 27 38.59 5.56 -2.11
CA LYS A 27 38.41 4.31 -1.41
C LYS A 27 37.21 3.62 -2.09
N HIS A 28 37.50 2.64 -2.94
CA HIS A 28 36.51 1.68 -3.38
C HIS A 28 35.99 1.02 -2.11
N GLY A 29 34.74 1.36 -1.72
CA GLY A 29 34.04 0.60 -0.73
C GLY A 29 34.11 -0.87 -1.15
N SER A 30 34.60 -1.71 -0.25
CA SER A 30 34.60 -3.15 -0.45
C SER A 30 33.16 -3.56 -0.75
N HIS A 31 32.84 -3.85 -2.01
CA HIS A 31 31.64 -4.59 -2.35
C HIS A 31 31.79 -5.97 -1.68
N HIS A 32 31.24 -6.09 -0.48
CA HIS A 32 30.99 -7.41 0.09
C HIS A 32 30.15 -8.14 -0.95
N LYS A 33 30.68 -9.22 -1.49
CA LYS A 33 29.98 -10.10 -2.40
C LYS A 33 28.72 -10.55 -1.63
N GLN A 34 27.56 -10.02 -2.00
CA GLN A 34 26.30 -10.43 -1.42
C GLN A 34 26.17 -11.95 -1.66
N SER A 35 26.19 -12.73 -0.58
CA SER A 35 26.11 -14.17 -0.64
C SER A 35 24.67 -14.63 -0.47
N GLY A 36 24.32 -15.73 -1.14
CA GLY A 36 22.97 -16.31 -1.07
C GLY A 36 21.96 -15.72 -2.07
N PRO A 37 20.74 -16.27 -2.10
CA PRO A 37 19.68 -15.87 -3.02
C PRO A 37 19.19 -14.43 -2.75
N ALA A 38 18.89 -13.69 -3.82
CA ALA A 38 18.25 -12.38 -3.71
C ALA A 38 16.77 -12.51 -3.37
N LEU A 39 16.29 -11.72 -2.41
CA LEU A 39 14.87 -11.45 -2.16
C LEU A 39 14.57 -10.03 -2.62
N VAL A 40 13.68 -9.89 -3.59
CA VAL A 40 13.19 -8.59 -4.05
C VAL A 40 12.07 -8.15 -3.12
N VAL A 41 12.26 -7.01 -2.44
CA VAL A 41 11.30 -6.44 -1.49
C VAL A 41 10.79 -5.12 -2.04
N ARG A 42 9.47 -4.98 -2.19
CA ARG A 42 8.83 -3.75 -2.67
C ARG A 42 7.69 -3.36 -1.72
N GLY A 43 7.47 -2.05 -1.53
CA GLY A 43 6.40 -1.60 -0.64
C GLY A 43 6.47 -0.13 -0.31
N ASP A 44 5.72 0.29 0.72
CA ASP A 44 5.77 1.68 1.16
C ASP A 44 7.13 2.06 1.76
N GLN A 45 7.45 3.35 1.67
CA GLN A 45 8.74 3.87 2.14
C GLN A 45 8.94 3.60 3.64
N VAL A 46 7.89 3.68 4.44
CA VAL A 46 7.97 3.47 5.89
C VAL A 46 8.46 2.06 6.21
N SER A 47 7.89 1.05 5.53
CA SER A 47 8.26 -0.33 5.76
C SER A 47 9.58 -0.71 5.10
N THR A 48 9.86 -0.20 3.88
CA THR A 48 11.10 -0.52 3.15
C THR A 48 12.30 0.21 3.72
N GLU A 49 12.28 1.54 3.80
CA GLU A 49 13.39 2.37 4.27
C GLU A 49 13.49 2.38 5.80
N GLY A 50 12.34 2.31 6.50
CA GLY A 50 12.29 2.31 7.97
C GLY A 50 12.79 1.00 8.57
N LEU A 51 12.35 -0.14 8.05
CA LEU A 51 12.62 -1.46 8.61
C LEU A 51 13.59 -2.28 7.75
N VAL A 52 13.26 -2.49 6.46
CA VAL A 52 13.96 -3.49 5.63
C VAL A 52 15.40 -3.06 5.36
N GLU A 53 15.66 -1.79 5.06
CA GLU A 53 17.01 -1.27 4.86
C GLU A 53 17.86 -1.37 6.13
N ALA A 54 17.27 -1.12 7.30
CA ALA A 54 17.99 -1.17 8.57
C ALA A 54 18.63 -2.55 8.84
N VAL A 55 17.97 -3.63 8.40
CA VAL A 55 18.42 -5.00 8.65
C VAL A 55 19.11 -5.66 7.46
N ALA A 56 19.09 -5.05 6.27
CA ALA A 56 19.53 -5.68 5.01
C ALA A 56 20.98 -6.20 5.06
N ASN A 57 21.91 -5.37 5.52
CA ASN A 57 23.31 -5.74 5.61
C ASN A 57 23.53 -6.89 6.63
N ALA A 58 22.86 -6.82 7.75
CA ALA A 58 23.00 -7.83 8.81
C ALA A 58 22.40 -9.19 8.40
N PHE A 59 21.35 -9.18 7.57
CA PHE A 59 20.82 -10.41 6.96
C PHE A 59 21.79 -10.98 5.92
N ALA A 60 22.35 -10.15 5.04
CA ALA A 60 23.32 -10.58 4.05
C ALA A 60 24.58 -11.21 4.68
N GLU A 61 25.01 -10.75 5.87
CA GLU A 61 26.12 -11.33 6.64
C GLU A 61 25.83 -12.75 7.15
N THR A 62 24.57 -13.18 7.22
CA THR A 62 24.25 -14.57 7.60
C THR A 62 24.60 -15.56 6.51
N GLY A 63 24.69 -15.12 5.25
CA GLY A 63 24.87 -15.97 4.07
C GLY A 63 23.60 -16.66 3.57
N ASP A 64 22.46 -16.49 4.25
CA ASP A 64 21.18 -17.09 3.89
C ASP A 64 20.48 -16.40 2.71
N GLY A 65 20.84 -15.14 2.43
CA GLY A 65 20.29 -14.36 1.34
C GLY A 65 20.69 -12.90 1.42
N HIS A 66 20.20 -12.09 0.47
CA HIS A 66 20.32 -10.64 0.50
C HIS A 66 19.04 -9.98 -0.03
N LEU A 67 18.84 -8.71 0.30
CA LEU A 67 17.62 -7.98 -0.04
C LEU A 67 17.90 -6.97 -1.15
N GLU A 68 17.05 -7.01 -2.19
CA GLU A 68 16.96 -5.97 -3.23
C GLU A 68 15.71 -5.14 -2.94
N ILE A 69 15.91 -3.90 -2.49
CA ILE A 69 14.85 -3.08 -1.91
C ILE A 69 14.37 -2.05 -2.95
N GLN A 70 13.05 -1.98 -3.14
CA GLN A 70 12.38 -1.13 -4.11
C GLN A 70 11.27 -0.31 -3.42
N PRO A 71 11.58 0.83 -2.79
CA PRO A 71 10.58 1.68 -2.17
C PRO A 71 9.59 2.22 -3.21
N PHE A 72 8.30 2.16 -2.90
CA PHE A 72 7.26 2.75 -3.74
C PHE A 72 5.98 3.02 -2.93
N ASN A 73 4.94 2.20 -3.07
CA ASN A 73 3.71 2.28 -2.27
C ASN A 73 3.20 0.88 -1.92
N THR A 74 2.34 0.81 -0.90
CA THR A 74 1.82 -0.44 -0.36
C THR A 74 1.06 -1.27 -1.39
N VAL A 75 0.16 -0.63 -2.16
CA VAL A 75 -0.72 -1.33 -3.11
C VAL A 75 0.08 -1.97 -4.23
N ASP A 76 1.03 -1.22 -4.80
CA ASP A 76 1.89 -1.74 -5.86
C ASP A 76 2.77 -2.90 -5.35
N GLY A 77 3.38 -2.77 -4.16
CA GLY A 77 4.15 -3.84 -3.54
C GLY A 77 3.34 -5.13 -3.39
N ILE A 78 2.11 -5.02 -2.89
CA ILE A 78 1.19 -6.15 -2.74
C ILE A 78 0.79 -6.76 -4.10
N ASP A 79 0.46 -5.92 -5.10
CA ASP A 79 0.09 -6.39 -6.44
C ASP A 79 1.26 -7.10 -7.14
N GLN A 80 2.47 -6.60 -6.99
CA GLN A 80 3.69 -7.23 -7.50
C GLN A 80 4.01 -8.57 -6.79
N ALA A 81 3.80 -8.66 -5.48
CA ALA A 81 3.97 -9.91 -4.74
C ALA A 81 2.91 -10.95 -5.16
N LEU A 82 1.66 -10.54 -5.37
CA LEU A 82 0.60 -11.40 -5.93
C LEU A 82 0.95 -11.91 -7.33
N ALA A 83 1.51 -11.05 -8.18
CA ALA A 83 1.97 -11.40 -9.51
C ALA A 83 3.23 -12.29 -9.51
N GLY A 84 3.96 -12.38 -8.37
CA GLY A 84 5.22 -13.09 -8.25
C GLY A 84 6.41 -12.39 -8.93
N THR A 85 6.30 -11.09 -9.21
CA THR A 85 7.37 -10.25 -9.77
C THR A 85 8.31 -9.72 -8.69
N VAL A 86 7.84 -9.67 -7.44
CA VAL A 86 8.65 -9.48 -6.24
C VAL A 86 8.40 -10.62 -5.27
N ASP A 87 9.33 -10.85 -4.36
CA ASP A 87 9.25 -11.96 -3.40
C ASP A 87 8.46 -11.57 -2.15
N ILE A 88 8.58 -10.32 -1.73
CA ILE A 88 7.98 -9.78 -0.50
C ILE A 88 7.40 -8.39 -0.76
N ALA A 89 6.18 -8.14 -0.30
CA ALA A 89 5.64 -6.81 -0.15
C ALA A 89 5.84 -6.32 1.28
N ALA A 90 6.54 -5.20 1.48
CA ALA A 90 6.64 -4.52 2.77
C ALA A 90 5.46 -3.56 2.93
N SER A 91 4.72 -3.66 4.05
CA SER A 91 3.43 -3.00 4.22
C SER A 91 3.20 -2.50 5.64
N ALA A 92 2.85 -1.24 5.79
CA ALA A 92 2.40 -0.65 7.04
C ALA A 92 0.88 -0.84 7.29
N ARG A 93 0.26 -1.85 6.67
CA ARG A 93 -1.12 -2.30 6.92
C ARG A 93 -1.27 -3.80 6.74
N PRO A 94 -2.26 -4.42 7.38
CA PRO A 94 -2.63 -5.80 7.11
C PRO A 94 -3.31 -5.94 5.73
N GLY A 95 -3.61 -7.18 5.33
CA GLY A 95 -4.46 -7.47 4.17
C GLY A 95 -5.82 -6.79 4.29
N TYR A 96 -6.37 -6.38 3.14
CA TYR A 96 -7.63 -5.65 3.09
C TYR A 96 -8.72 -6.48 2.39
N PHE A 97 -9.78 -6.83 3.11
CA PHE A 97 -10.80 -7.76 2.64
C PHE A 97 -11.55 -7.30 1.37
N LYS A 98 -11.67 -5.98 1.14
CA LYS A 98 -12.26 -5.46 -0.12
C LYS A 98 -11.34 -5.67 -1.33
N ARG A 99 -10.08 -5.98 -1.10
CA ARG A 99 -9.11 -6.43 -2.11
C ARG A 99 -8.96 -7.95 -1.97
N VAL A 100 -9.97 -8.68 -2.43
CA VAL A 100 -10.10 -10.14 -2.23
C VAL A 100 -8.87 -10.92 -2.69
N GLN A 101 -8.12 -10.43 -3.68
CA GLN A 101 -6.88 -11.03 -4.15
C GLN A 101 -5.78 -11.04 -3.07
N GLU A 102 -5.81 -10.12 -2.10
CA GLU A 102 -4.82 -10.08 -1.03
C GLU A 102 -4.89 -11.30 -0.09
N ALA A 103 -6.00 -12.06 -0.12
CA ALA A 103 -6.11 -13.34 0.58
C ALA A 103 -5.11 -14.41 0.05
N GLY A 104 -4.52 -14.20 -1.12
CA GLY A 104 -3.45 -15.04 -1.67
C GLY A 104 -2.07 -14.82 -1.03
N LEU A 105 -1.94 -13.86 -0.10
CA LEU A 105 -0.69 -13.57 0.60
C LEU A 105 -0.79 -13.87 2.10
N VAL A 106 0.33 -14.28 2.67
CA VAL A 106 0.55 -14.33 4.12
C VAL A 106 1.08 -12.97 4.55
N PHE A 107 0.42 -12.29 5.47
CA PHE A 107 0.89 -11.05 6.10
C PHE A 107 1.53 -11.37 7.44
N ALA A 108 2.86 -11.44 7.48
CA ALA A 108 3.62 -11.70 8.71
C ALA A 108 3.93 -10.37 9.40
N PRO A 109 3.46 -10.14 10.64
CA PRO A 109 3.85 -8.97 11.41
C PRO A 109 5.29 -9.11 11.89
N VAL A 110 6.11 -8.07 11.71
CA VAL A 110 7.56 -8.13 11.99
C VAL A 110 8.05 -7.08 13.00
N ALA A 111 7.38 -5.93 13.06
CA ALA A 111 7.71 -4.87 14.01
C ALA A 111 6.51 -3.96 14.27
N TRP A 112 6.62 -3.17 15.34
CA TRP A 112 5.76 -2.04 15.65
C TRP A 112 6.52 -0.73 15.48
N ASP A 113 5.88 0.25 14.86
CA ASP A 113 6.21 1.67 14.83
C ASP A 113 5.08 2.44 15.55
N ALA A 114 5.12 3.75 15.56
CA ALA A 114 4.05 4.61 16.03
C ALA A 114 3.55 5.52 14.90
N LEU A 115 2.24 5.60 14.71
CA LEU A 115 1.61 6.67 13.93
C LEU A 115 1.71 7.97 14.72
N VAL A 116 2.26 9.02 14.11
CA VAL A 116 2.53 10.27 14.82
C VAL A 116 1.95 11.47 14.09
N MET A 117 1.39 12.41 14.85
CA MET A 117 1.05 13.73 14.33
C MET A 117 2.30 14.60 14.34
N ILE A 118 2.66 15.15 13.18
CA ILE A 118 3.81 16.03 13.00
C ILE A 118 3.35 17.44 12.62
N THR A 119 4.09 18.43 13.12
CA THR A 119 3.92 19.84 12.77
C THR A 119 5.28 20.53 12.76
N ASN A 120 5.34 21.76 12.29
CA ASN A 120 6.53 22.58 12.34
C ASN A 120 6.99 22.84 13.80
N VAL A 121 8.30 22.89 14.04
CA VAL A 121 8.87 23.15 15.38
C VAL A 121 8.41 24.48 15.98
N SER A 122 8.02 25.47 15.17
CA SER A 122 7.51 26.77 15.59
C SER A 122 6.04 26.76 16.06
N ASN A 123 5.31 25.67 15.82
CA ASN A 123 3.92 25.54 16.24
C ASN A 123 3.86 25.40 17.79
N PRO A 124 3.03 26.19 18.52
CA PRO A 124 2.99 26.15 19.97
C PRO A 124 2.27 24.92 20.55
N VAL A 125 1.47 24.18 19.76
CA VAL A 125 0.71 23.02 20.26
C VAL A 125 1.64 21.89 20.62
N ASN A 126 1.51 21.36 21.85
CA ASN A 126 2.38 20.36 22.42
C ASN A 126 1.64 19.08 22.86
N ASN A 127 0.35 19.00 22.62
CA ASN A 127 -0.48 17.82 22.86
C ASN A 127 -1.75 17.90 22.03
N LEU A 128 -2.26 16.76 21.60
CA LEU A 128 -3.59 16.60 21.05
C LEU A 128 -4.28 15.42 21.74
N THR A 129 -5.61 15.52 21.94
CA THR A 129 -6.38 14.36 22.37
C THR A 129 -6.77 13.49 21.14
N LEU A 130 -7.13 12.24 21.36
CA LEU A 130 -7.64 11.36 20.30
C LEU A 130 -8.87 11.96 19.63
N ARG A 131 -9.76 12.55 20.44
CA ARG A 131 -10.93 13.26 19.95
C ARG A 131 -10.57 14.44 19.05
N GLN A 132 -9.57 15.25 19.44
CA GLN A 132 -9.11 16.36 18.62
C GLN A 132 -8.52 15.88 17.30
N VAL A 133 -7.70 14.82 17.31
CA VAL A 133 -7.16 14.21 16.09
C VAL A 133 -8.30 13.72 15.18
N HIS A 134 -9.28 12.99 15.74
CA HIS A 134 -10.46 12.54 15.01
C HIS A 134 -11.19 13.74 14.35
N ASP A 135 -11.50 14.79 15.13
CA ASP A 135 -12.28 15.93 14.64
C ASP A 135 -11.52 16.81 13.63
N ILE A 136 -10.18 16.85 13.68
CA ILE A 136 -9.34 17.50 12.66
C ILE A 136 -9.47 16.73 11.34
N TYR A 137 -9.26 15.42 11.34
CA TYR A 137 -9.34 14.59 10.13
C TYR A 137 -10.79 14.43 9.60
N TYR A 138 -11.77 14.60 10.48
CA TYR A 138 -13.18 14.66 10.11
C TYR A 138 -13.58 16.03 9.53
N GLY A 139 -12.74 17.07 9.69
CA GLY A 139 -12.98 18.42 9.22
C GLY A 139 -13.82 19.32 10.14
N LYS A 140 -14.03 18.91 11.39
CA LYS A 140 -14.73 19.73 12.41
C LYS A 140 -13.81 20.77 13.07
N ILE A 141 -12.55 20.40 13.33
CA ILE A 141 -11.51 21.29 13.81
C ILE A 141 -10.66 21.71 12.62
N THR A 142 -10.63 22.99 12.32
CA THR A 142 -9.94 23.55 11.13
C THR A 142 -9.00 24.70 11.47
N ASN A 143 -8.95 25.10 12.74
CA ASN A 143 -8.12 26.21 13.21
C ASN A 143 -7.33 25.77 14.44
N TRP A 144 -6.04 26.12 14.48
CA TRP A 144 -5.17 25.78 15.60
C TRP A 144 -5.63 26.34 16.95
N SER A 145 -6.34 27.49 16.96
CA SER A 145 -6.90 28.06 18.22
C SER A 145 -7.89 27.12 18.91
N GLN A 146 -8.54 26.22 18.16
CA GLN A 146 -9.48 25.24 18.72
C GLN A 146 -8.78 24.15 19.56
N VAL A 147 -7.46 24.03 19.40
CA VAL A 147 -6.61 23.06 20.12
C VAL A 147 -5.49 23.73 20.91
N GLY A 148 -5.65 25.01 21.26
CA GLY A 148 -4.71 25.78 22.09
C GLY A 148 -3.52 26.38 21.33
N GLY A 149 -3.58 26.41 20.01
CA GLY A 149 -2.58 27.04 19.16
C GLY A 149 -2.91 28.51 18.82
N ARG A 150 -2.24 29.04 17.79
CA ARG A 150 -2.51 30.39 17.25
C ARG A 150 -3.85 30.42 16.52
N ASP A 151 -4.43 31.61 16.37
CA ASP A 151 -5.62 31.80 15.52
C ASP A 151 -5.21 31.77 14.03
N GLU A 152 -4.93 30.56 13.54
CA GLU A 152 -4.50 30.28 12.18
C GLU A 152 -5.15 28.98 11.71
N LYS A 153 -5.53 28.92 10.42
CA LYS A 153 -6.08 27.72 9.83
C LYS A 153 -5.06 26.59 9.90
N ILE A 154 -5.53 25.37 10.18
CA ILE A 154 -4.71 24.16 10.05
C ILE A 154 -4.56 23.84 8.56
N ASP A 155 -3.33 23.82 8.05
CA ASP A 155 -3.01 23.28 6.74
C ASP A 155 -2.75 21.77 6.91
N LEU A 156 -3.83 20.98 6.71
CA LEU A 156 -3.81 19.54 6.91
C LEU A 156 -3.29 18.85 5.65
N ASP A 157 -2.16 18.15 5.80
CA ASP A 157 -1.41 17.52 4.73
C ASP A 157 -1.46 15.99 4.81
N GLY A 158 -1.44 15.31 3.66
CA GLY A 158 -1.44 13.87 3.58
C GLY A 158 -0.74 13.32 2.34
N VAL A 159 -0.50 12.02 2.33
CA VAL A 159 0.02 11.30 1.15
C VAL A 159 -1.13 10.93 0.21
N ALA A 160 -0.92 11.08 -1.09
CA ALA A 160 -1.92 10.89 -2.15
C ALA A 160 -2.31 9.43 -2.43
N SER A 161 -2.31 8.57 -1.42
CA SER A 161 -2.67 7.16 -1.56
C SER A 161 -3.57 6.71 -0.41
N PRO A 162 -4.89 6.61 -0.64
CA PRO A 162 -5.83 6.24 0.44
C PRO A 162 -5.66 4.83 0.97
N LEU A 163 -5.08 3.91 0.18
CA LEU A 163 -4.77 2.53 0.58
C LEU A 163 -3.29 2.33 0.93
N ASP A 164 -2.52 3.41 0.99
CA ASP A 164 -1.17 3.38 1.55
C ASP A 164 -1.20 2.97 3.01
N GLY A 165 -0.21 2.17 3.42
CA GLY A 165 -0.23 1.49 4.72
C GLY A 165 -0.43 2.41 5.91
N VAL A 166 0.28 3.54 5.96
CA VAL A 166 0.19 4.52 7.06
C VAL A 166 -1.19 5.18 7.10
N GLN A 167 -1.67 5.67 5.95
CA GLN A 167 -2.96 6.35 5.83
C GLN A 167 -4.12 5.39 6.13
N PHE A 168 -4.03 4.16 5.62
CA PHE A 168 -5.02 3.11 5.86
C PHE A 168 -5.09 2.73 7.34
N SER A 169 -3.95 2.45 7.97
CA SER A 169 -3.89 2.02 9.38
C SER A 169 -4.37 3.12 10.33
N PHE A 170 -4.01 4.38 10.07
CA PHE A 170 -4.53 5.51 10.81
C PHE A 170 -6.06 5.60 10.73
N ARG A 171 -6.64 5.57 9.51
CA ARG A 171 -8.10 5.67 9.36
C ARG A 171 -8.82 4.50 9.99
N ARG A 172 -8.24 3.31 9.94
CA ARG A 172 -8.79 2.12 10.58
C ARG A 172 -8.85 2.26 12.09
N LEU A 173 -7.81 2.83 12.72
CA LEU A 173 -7.80 3.11 14.14
C LEU A 173 -8.77 4.23 14.53
N MET A 174 -8.80 5.32 13.75
CA MET A 174 -9.57 6.52 14.10
C MET A 174 -11.05 6.45 13.73
N PHE A 175 -11.42 5.68 12.69
CA PHE A 175 -12.78 5.62 12.13
C PHE A 175 -13.31 4.19 11.98
N GLY A 176 -12.54 3.17 12.38
CA GLY A 176 -12.91 1.76 12.21
C GLY A 176 -12.80 1.24 10.77
N ASN A 177 -12.44 2.10 9.81
CA ASN A 177 -12.41 1.79 8.38
C ASN A 177 -11.19 2.41 7.70
N GLY A 178 -10.32 1.56 7.13
CA GLY A 178 -9.06 2.00 6.52
C GLY A 178 -9.21 2.83 5.24
N ASP A 179 -10.36 2.75 4.54
CA ASP A 179 -10.66 3.58 3.37
C ASP A 179 -11.64 4.73 3.67
N ASN A 180 -11.85 5.04 4.95
CA ASN A 180 -12.73 6.15 5.36
C ASN A 180 -12.26 7.48 4.74
N PRO A 181 -13.15 8.28 4.11
CA PRO A 181 -12.81 9.61 3.64
C PRO A 181 -12.37 10.51 4.80
N VAL A 182 -11.36 11.34 4.56
CA VAL A 182 -10.83 12.31 5.51
C VAL A 182 -10.71 13.69 4.88
N ALA A 183 -10.80 14.75 5.69
CA ALA A 183 -10.77 16.13 5.25
C ALA A 183 -9.35 16.67 5.03
N VAL A 184 -8.54 15.96 4.23
CA VAL A 184 -7.15 16.32 3.90
C VAL A 184 -7.12 16.97 2.52
N PRO A 185 -7.01 18.32 2.41
CA PRO A 185 -7.10 19.02 1.14
C PRO A 185 -5.78 19.04 0.35
N ARG A 186 -4.63 18.90 1.01
CA ARG A 186 -3.30 18.94 0.39
C ARG A 186 -2.68 17.56 0.39
N LEU A 187 -2.31 17.07 -0.80
CA LEU A 187 -1.79 15.74 -0.99
C LEU A 187 -0.40 15.76 -1.62
N PHE A 188 0.51 14.99 -1.06
CA PHE A 188 1.90 14.84 -1.48
C PHE A 188 2.15 13.46 -2.07
N ILE A 189 3.14 13.36 -2.95
CA ILE A 189 3.43 12.12 -3.65
C ILE A 189 3.99 11.03 -2.72
N ASN A 190 4.70 11.43 -1.67
CA ASN A 190 5.33 10.54 -0.70
C ASN A 190 5.52 11.24 0.65
N ILE A 191 5.99 10.46 1.64
CA ILE A 191 6.17 10.94 3.01
C ILE A 191 7.30 11.96 3.14
N ASP A 192 8.37 11.86 2.34
CA ASP A 192 9.51 12.79 2.41
C ASP A 192 9.11 14.19 1.96
N SER A 193 8.41 14.30 0.81
CA SER A 193 7.90 15.59 0.33
C SER A 193 6.86 16.19 1.26
N LEU A 194 6.03 15.36 1.91
CA LEU A 194 5.10 15.79 2.95
C LEU A 194 5.84 16.38 4.16
N GLN A 195 6.84 15.68 4.69
CA GLN A 195 7.61 16.14 5.85
C GLN A 195 8.43 17.40 5.55
N GLN A 196 9.00 17.50 4.35
CA GLN A 196 9.67 18.71 3.89
C GLN A 196 8.73 19.91 3.91
N GLU A 197 7.50 19.77 3.41
CA GLU A 197 6.50 20.84 3.47
C GLU A 197 6.17 21.23 4.91
N VAL A 198 5.92 20.24 5.80
CA VAL A 198 5.67 20.50 7.23
C VAL A 198 6.83 21.25 7.88
N SER A 199 8.08 20.99 7.46
CA SER A 199 9.25 21.70 7.99
C SER A 199 9.30 23.18 7.57
N LEU A 200 8.61 23.55 6.50
CA LEU A 200 8.57 24.92 5.94
C LEU A 200 7.31 25.70 6.33
N ASP A 201 6.20 25.02 6.63
CA ASP A 201 4.92 25.63 6.94
C ASP A 201 4.58 25.54 8.43
N GLY A 202 4.62 26.71 9.15
CA GLY A 202 4.30 26.78 10.58
C GLY A 202 2.86 26.40 10.95
N LYS A 203 1.96 26.28 9.96
CA LYS A 203 0.53 25.93 10.13
C LYS A 203 0.23 24.50 9.76
N ALA A 204 1.20 23.79 9.17
CA ALA A 204 1.01 22.43 8.71
C ALA A 204 0.78 21.45 9.86
N LEU A 205 -0.10 20.49 9.61
CA LEU A 205 -0.30 19.26 10.40
C LEU A 205 -0.34 18.08 9.45
N ALA A 206 0.39 17.03 9.77
CA ALA A 206 0.39 15.82 8.96
C ALA A 206 0.52 14.55 9.80
N LEU A 207 0.17 13.43 9.18
CA LEU A 207 0.42 12.08 9.69
C LEU A 207 1.76 11.56 9.16
N SER A 208 2.57 11.02 10.06
CA SER A 208 3.82 10.32 9.75
C SER A 208 3.98 9.09 10.65
N THR A 209 5.18 8.49 10.65
CA THR A 209 5.58 7.50 11.64
C THR A 209 6.76 8.00 12.46
N LEU A 210 6.98 7.40 13.63
CA LEU A 210 8.06 7.83 14.53
C LEU A 210 9.43 7.72 13.87
N VAL A 211 9.68 6.60 13.16
CA VAL A 211 10.94 6.36 12.45
C VAL A 211 11.20 7.41 11.39
N HIS A 212 10.20 7.76 10.58
CA HIS A 212 10.35 8.76 9.52
C HIS A 212 10.41 10.18 10.06
N ALA A 213 9.60 10.52 11.07
CA ALA A 213 9.58 11.85 11.67
C ALA A 213 10.93 12.26 12.27
N ARG A 214 11.72 11.29 12.77
CA ARG A 214 13.05 11.56 13.34
C ARG A 214 14.13 11.87 12.31
N ARG A 215 13.89 11.59 11.04
CA ARG A 215 14.86 11.85 9.96
C ARG A 215 14.82 13.31 9.50
N GLU A 216 13.67 14.00 9.67
CA GLU A 216 13.47 15.35 9.17
C GLU A 216 13.72 16.40 10.26
N LYS A 217 14.47 17.44 9.90
CA LYS A 217 14.71 18.59 10.78
C LYS A 217 13.63 19.65 10.56
N GLY A 218 13.33 20.42 11.61
CA GLY A 218 12.32 21.48 11.49
C GLY A 218 10.88 21.03 11.76
N ILE A 219 10.66 19.73 11.95
CA ILE A 219 9.38 19.18 12.42
C ILE A 219 9.47 18.73 13.87
N LYS A 220 8.34 18.69 14.54
CA LYS A 220 8.17 18.07 15.85
C LYS A 220 7.01 17.10 15.84
N VAL A 221 7.12 16.07 16.65
CA VAL A 221 6.05 15.13 16.95
C VAL A 221 5.19 15.68 18.09
N ILE A 222 3.88 15.69 17.92
CA ILE A 222 2.92 16.10 18.94
C ILE A 222 2.53 14.87 19.76
N PRO A 223 2.72 14.85 21.09
CA PRO A 223 2.18 13.84 21.99
C PRO A 223 0.66 13.69 21.83
N ILE A 224 0.16 12.46 21.98
CA ILE A 224 -1.27 12.15 21.97
C ILE A 224 -1.68 11.69 23.36
N GLU A 225 -2.75 12.24 23.93
CA GLU A 225 -3.20 11.99 25.31
C GLU A 225 -2.10 12.27 26.35
N GLY A 226 -1.22 13.24 26.08
CA GLY A 226 -0.07 13.53 26.93
C GLY A 226 1.05 12.49 26.85
N VAL A 227 0.94 11.48 26.00
CA VAL A 227 1.93 10.41 25.83
C VAL A 227 2.78 10.66 24.61
N ALA A 228 4.09 10.80 24.78
CA ALA A 228 5.04 10.88 23.69
C ALA A 228 5.27 9.47 23.06
N PRO A 229 5.37 9.35 21.73
CA PRO A 229 5.73 8.10 21.09
C PRO A 229 7.21 7.79 21.33
N THR A 230 7.47 6.69 22.02
CA THR A 230 8.80 6.16 22.32
C THR A 230 8.75 4.64 22.31
N LEU A 231 9.90 3.97 22.22
CA LEU A 231 9.94 2.52 22.39
C LEU A 231 9.29 2.09 23.72
N ALA A 232 9.56 2.79 24.80
CA ALA A 232 9.00 2.46 26.13
C ALA A 232 7.47 2.60 26.15
N SER A 233 6.91 3.66 25.53
CA SER A 233 5.46 3.84 25.48
C SER A 233 4.76 2.87 24.51
N LEU A 234 5.47 2.33 23.53
CA LEU A 234 5.00 1.21 22.69
C LEU A 234 5.07 -0.11 23.47
N GLU A 235 6.19 -0.41 24.15
CA GLU A 235 6.37 -1.65 24.94
C GLU A 235 5.29 -1.84 26.00
N ASN A 236 4.97 -0.78 26.72
CA ASN A 236 3.93 -0.81 27.78
C ASN A 236 2.52 -0.51 27.23
N ALA A 237 2.39 -0.33 25.90
CA ALA A 237 1.14 -0.03 25.20
C ALA A 237 0.38 1.19 25.77
N THR A 238 1.11 2.21 26.24
CA THR A 238 0.52 3.50 26.69
C THR A 238 0.36 4.49 25.56
N TYR A 239 1.21 4.42 24.48
CA TYR A 239 1.00 5.23 23.30
C TYR A 239 -0.22 4.72 22.49
N PRO A 240 -1.20 5.58 22.19
CA PRO A 240 -2.49 5.10 21.70
C PRO A 240 -2.52 4.70 20.23
N LEU A 241 -1.55 5.13 19.42
CA LEU A 241 -1.55 4.93 17.97
C LEU A 241 -0.36 4.06 17.50
N PRO A 242 -0.26 2.78 17.91
CA PRO A 242 0.76 1.87 17.40
C PRO A 242 0.47 1.49 15.95
N LEU A 243 1.53 1.24 15.19
CA LEU A 243 1.49 0.83 13.79
C LEU A 243 2.22 -0.50 13.63
N THR A 244 1.55 -1.53 13.13
CA THR A 244 2.20 -2.79 12.79
C THR A 244 2.79 -2.74 11.39
N ILE A 245 4.04 -3.17 11.25
CA ILE A 245 4.69 -3.38 9.95
C ILE A 245 4.64 -4.86 9.61
N TYR A 246 4.24 -5.15 8.38
CA TYR A 246 4.06 -6.50 7.84
C TYR A 246 5.01 -6.75 6.67
N LEU A 247 5.41 -8.01 6.51
CA LEU A 247 5.96 -8.55 5.27
C LEU A 247 4.93 -9.51 4.68
N ALA A 248 4.43 -9.18 3.49
CA ALA A 248 3.44 -9.98 2.80
C ALA A 248 4.09 -10.78 1.66
N TYR A 249 3.82 -12.08 1.58
CA TYR A 249 4.43 -12.98 0.60
C TYR A 249 3.51 -14.14 0.25
N LYS A 250 3.79 -14.81 -0.87
CA LYS A 250 3.07 -16.03 -1.26
C LYS A 250 3.64 -17.23 -0.51
N ALA A 251 2.77 -18.04 0.11
CA ALA A 251 3.18 -19.24 0.83
C ALA A 251 3.85 -20.30 -0.09
N ASP A 252 3.46 -20.33 -1.36
CA ASP A 252 3.99 -21.22 -2.40
C ASP A 252 5.10 -20.57 -3.24
N SER A 253 5.73 -19.50 -2.74
CA SER A 253 6.85 -18.85 -3.44
C SER A 253 8.00 -19.83 -3.71
N PRO A 254 8.63 -19.79 -4.90
CA PRO A 254 9.85 -20.57 -5.16
C PRO A 254 11.00 -20.25 -4.21
N LYS A 255 10.95 -19.10 -3.53
CA LYS A 255 11.92 -18.65 -2.52
C LYS A 255 11.41 -18.75 -1.08
N ALA A 256 10.36 -19.56 -0.83
CA ALA A 256 9.73 -19.69 0.49
C ALA A 256 10.76 -19.97 1.60
N ASP A 257 11.74 -20.85 1.36
CA ASP A 257 12.78 -21.16 2.35
C ASP A 257 13.63 -19.93 2.70
N THR A 258 14.02 -19.13 1.71
CA THR A 258 14.79 -17.90 1.94
C THR A 258 13.95 -16.85 2.67
N ILE A 259 12.67 -16.71 2.32
CA ILE A 259 11.72 -15.83 3.03
C ILE A 259 11.60 -16.26 4.50
N GLN A 260 11.46 -17.56 4.78
CA GLN A 260 11.38 -18.06 6.16
C GLN A 260 12.67 -17.81 6.95
N LYS A 261 13.84 -17.95 6.32
CA LYS A 261 15.12 -17.59 6.94
C LYS A 261 15.19 -16.10 7.28
N PHE A 262 14.71 -15.23 6.39
CA PHE A 262 14.64 -13.80 6.67
C PHE A 262 13.67 -13.48 7.82
N LEU A 263 12.49 -14.08 7.85
CA LEU A 263 11.54 -13.91 8.96
C LEU A 263 12.11 -14.43 10.28
N THR A 264 12.82 -15.57 10.25
CA THR A 264 13.51 -16.13 11.43
C THR A 264 14.61 -15.17 11.92
N PHE A 265 15.41 -14.61 10.99
CA PHE A 265 16.41 -13.60 11.32
C PHE A 265 15.79 -12.37 11.99
N LEU A 266 14.65 -11.88 11.49
CA LEU A 266 13.92 -10.74 12.08
C LEU A 266 13.44 -11.04 13.51
N GLY A 267 13.15 -12.29 13.84
CA GLY A 267 12.78 -12.72 15.20
C GLY A 267 13.97 -12.90 16.15
N GLY A 268 15.22 -12.80 15.65
CA GLY A 268 16.43 -13.02 16.44
C GLY A 268 16.98 -11.77 17.11
N ASP A 269 17.86 -11.96 18.10
CA ASP A 269 18.42 -10.86 18.93
C ASP A 269 19.21 -9.82 18.12
N LYS A 270 19.95 -10.25 17.07
CA LYS A 270 20.73 -9.35 16.23
C LYS A 270 19.81 -8.35 15.51
N ALA A 271 18.76 -8.84 14.87
CA ALA A 271 17.77 -7.98 14.21
C ALA A 271 17.02 -7.11 15.23
N ALA A 272 16.65 -7.69 16.38
CA ALA A 272 15.97 -6.95 17.43
C ALA A 272 16.81 -5.76 17.94
N GLY A 273 18.11 -5.93 18.14
CA GLY A 273 19.03 -4.84 18.52
C GLY A 273 19.08 -3.74 17.46
N ILE A 274 19.12 -4.10 16.18
CA ILE A 274 19.13 -3.15 15.05
C ILE A 274 17.80 -2.38 15.00
N LEU A 275 16.67 -3.09 15.03
CA LEU A 275 15.35 -2.47 14.98
C LEU A 275 15.14 -1.46 16.13
N ARG A 276 15.50 -1.83 17.34
CA ARG A 276 15.44 -0.92 18.50
C ARG A 276 16.34 0.30 18.33
N GLY A 277 17.51 0.14 17.74
CA GLY A 277 18.41 1.25 17.38
C GLY A 277 17.81 2.22 16.35
N HIS A 278 16.79 1.77 15.60
CA HIS A 278 16.01 2.55 14.65
C HIS A 278 14.62 2.94 15.16
N ASP A 279 14.37 2.91 16.47
CA ASP A 279 13.08 3.24 17.12
C ASP A 279 11.91 2.31 16.71
N LEU A 280 12.21 1.12 16.21
CA LEU A 280 11.23 0.07 15.94
C LEU A 280 11.19 -0.94 17.10
N LEU A 281 9.99 -1.28 17.56
CA LEU A 281 9.82 -2.35 18.54
C LEU A 281 9.66 -3.69 17.80
N PRO A 282 10.59 -4.65 17.95
CA PRO A 282 10.46 -5.97 17.33
C PRO A 282 9.15 -6.63 17.73
N TYR A 283 8.43 -7.21 16.77
CA TYR A 283 7.11 -7.80 17.03
C TYR A 283 7.18 -8.86 18.14
N ALA A 284 8.18 -9.74 18.11
CA ALA A 284 8.36 -10.79 19.13
C ALA A 284 8.55 -10.26 20.57
N GLN A 285 9.00 -9.00 20.72
CA GLN A 285 9.22 -8.36 22.03
C GLN A 285 8.05 -7.51 22.52
N ALA A 286 7.05 -7.27 21.67
CA ALA A 286 5.89 -6.42 21.97
C ALA A 286 4.78 -7.18 22.73
N VAL A 287 5.11 -7.80 23.86
CA VAL A 287 4.22 -8.71 24.60
C VAL A 287 2.87 -8.07 24.93
N VAL A 288 2.87 -6.82 25.40
CA VAL A 288 1.63 -6.13 25.82
C VAL A 288 0.79 -5.74 24.59
N LEU A 289 1.40 -5.23 23.53
CA LEU A 289 0.68 -4.92 22.29
C LEU A 289 0.11 -6.19 21.66
N ASN A 290 0.92 -7.26 21.56
CA ASN A 290 0.50 -8.53 20.95
C ASN A 290 -0.55 -9.30 21.77
N SER A 291 -0.76 -8.95 23.06
CA SER A 291 -1.82 -9.53 23.88
C SER A 291 -3.21 -8.98 23.55
N ARG A 292 -3.29 -7.90 22.77
CA ARG A 292 -4.54 -7.25 22.35
C ARG A 292 -4.83 -7.58 20.89
N THR A 293 -6.08 -7.89 20.58
CA THR A 293 -6.52 -7.93 19.19
C THR A 293 -6.64 -6.52 18.63
N GLU A 294 -6.63 -6.37 17.31
CA GLU A 294 -6.91 -5.08 16.66
C GLU A 294 -8.26 -4.51 17.09
N LYS A 295 -9.27 -5.36 17.22
CA LYS A 295 -10.60 -4.98 17.74
C LYS A 295 -10.53 -4.39 19.13
N ASP A 296 -9.81 -5.04 20.06
CA ASP A 296 -9.64 -4.54 21.42
C ASP A 296 -9.00 -3.16 21.44
N HIS A 297 -7.98 -2.98 20.58
CA HIS A 297 -7.27 -1.72 20.46
C HIS A 297 -8.20 -0.60 19.92
N ILE A 298 -8.92 -0.84 18.85
CA ILE A 298 -9.89 0.11 18.28
C ILE A 298 -11.00 0.44 19.28
N ASN A 299 -11.47 -0.53 20.04
CA ASN A 299 -12.50 -0.31 21.08
C ASN A 299 -11.95 0.56 22.22
N LEU A 300 -10.70 0.38 22.63
CA LEU A 300 -10.06 1.24 23.64
C LEU A 300 -9.96 2.70 23.16
N LEU A 301 -9.54 2.92 21.92
CA LEU A 301 -9.50 4.26 21.31
C LEU A 301 -10.89 4.88 21.23
N GLY A 302 -11.88 4.11 20.79
CA GLY A 302 -13.28 4.55 20.71
C GLY A 302 -13.84 4.93 22.09
N ALA A 303 -13.58 4.14 23.12
CA ALA A 303 -14.01 4.43 24.48
C ALA A 303 -13.38 5.73 25.02
N GLN A 304 -12.09 5.97 24.73
CA GLN A 304 -11.42 7.20 25.12
C GLN A 304 -12.04 8.42 24.40
N MET A 305 -12.26 8.35 23.08
CA MET A 305 -12.90 9.44 22.32
C MET A 305 -14.34 9.72 22.81
N VAL A 306 -15.11 8.68 23.19
CA VAL A 306 -16.44 8.83 23.76
C VAL A 306 -16.37 9.53 25.14
N ALA A 307 -15.41 9.17 25.97
CA ALA A 307 -15.17 9.86 27.26
C ALA A 307 -14.82 11.34 27.07
N GLU A 308 -14.23 11.70 25.93
CA GLU A 308 -13.93 13.08 25.49
C GLU A 308 -15.09 13.73 24.73
N GLY A 309 -16.28 13.09 24.69
CA GLY A 309 -17.52 13.66 24.15
C GLY A 309 -17.77 13.33 22.67
N LEU A 310 -17.10 12.34 22.05
CA LEU A 310 -17.52 11.81 20.77
C LEU A 310 -18.85 11.03 20.96
N PRO A 311 -19.90 11.32 20.17
CA PRO A 311 -21.09 10.47 20.23
C PRO A 311 -20.75 9.02 19.93
N ALA A 312 -21.33 8.07 20.71
CA ALA A 312 -20.94 6.66 20.66
C ALA A 312 -21.18 6.03 19.27
N GLU A 313 -22.15 6.53 18.51
CA GLU A 313 -22.44 6.08 17.15
C GLU A 313 -21.31 6.41 16.14
N TYR A 314 -20.42 7.35 16.47
CA TYR A 314 -19.24 7.70 15.66
C TYR A 314 -17.95 7.04 16.18
N ALA A 315 -18.03 6.27 17.27
CA ALA A 315 -16.87 5.56 17.77
C ALA A 315 -16.41 4.49 16.76
N PRO A 316 -15.10 4.34 16.53
CA PRO A 316 -14.55 3.48 15.47
C PRO A 316 -14.90 2.00 15.63
N GLY A 317 -15.18 1.53 16.85
CA GLY A 317 -15.49 0.13 17.13
C GLY A 317 -16.73 -0.40 16.43
N ALA A 318 -17.80 0.39 16.33
CA ALA A 318 -19.04 0.00 15.65
C ALA A 318 -18.83 -0.24 14.15
N GLU A 319 -18.13 0.66 13.46
CA GLU A 319 -17.82 0.54 12.04
C GLU A 319 -16.85 -0.62 11.78
N PHE A 320 -15.85 -0.78 12.65
CA PHE A 320 -14.91 -1.91 12.58
C PHE A 320 -15.65 -3.27 12.69
N GLU A 321 -16.58 -3.40 13.62
CA GLU A 321 -17.37 -4.63 13.80
C GLU A 321 -18.23 -4.93 12.58
N ARG A 322 -18.93 -3.91 12.06
CA ARG A 322 -19.74 -4.01 10.84
C ARG A 322 -18.92 -4.52 9.65
N LEU A 323 -17.71 -3.96 9.45
CA LEU A 323 -16.82 -4.36 8.35
C LEU A 323 -16.21 -5.74 8.58
N SER A 324 -15.92 -6.10 9.83
CA SER A 324 -15.38 -7.43 10.18
C SER A 324 -16.41 -8.53 9.90
N SER A 325 -17.69 -8.28 10.21
CA SER A 325 -18.79 -9.18 9.87
C SER A 325 -18.94 -9.35 8.36
N GLN A 326 -18.91 -8.26 7.59
CA GLN A 326 -18.93 -8.33 6.12
C GLN A 326 -17.74 -9.12 5.54
N SER A 327 -16.56 -8.97 6.14
CA SER A 327 -15.37 -9.72 5.72
C SER A 327 -15.56 -11.22 5.97
N ALA A 328 -16.13 -11.62 7.10
CA ALA A 328 -16.40 -13.02 7.43
C ALA A 328 -17.43 -13.63 6.47
N ASP A 329 -18.50 -12.90 6.17
CA ASP A 329 -19.53 -13.32 5.21
C ASP A 329 -18.95 -13.51 3.81
N LEU A 330 -18.11 -12.57 3.35
CA LEU A 330 -17.41 -12.67 2.07
C LEU A 330 -16.47 -13.87 2.03
N ALA A 331 -15.67 -14.09 3.08
CA ALA A 331 -14.77 -15.24 3.16
C ALA A 331 -15.55 -16.58 3.16
N HIS A 332 -16.69 -16.63 3.82
CA HIS A 332 -17.56 -17.79 3.80
C HIS A 332 -18.14 -18.04 2.39
N ALA A 333 -18.66 -16.99 1.73
CA ALA A 333 -19.15 -17.07 0.36
C ALA A 333 -18.09 -17.56 -0.64
N MET A 334 -16.87 -17.07 -0.51
CA MET A 334 -15.74 -17.50 -1.35
C MET A 334 -15.41 -18.98 -1.14
N LYS A 335 -15.40 -19.49 0.10
CA LYS A 335 -15.18 -20.91 0.38
C LYS A 335 -16.28 -21.79 -0.22
N LEU A 336 -17.54 -21.36 -0.16
CA LEU A 336 -18.65 -22.07 -0.79
C LEU A 336 -18.51 -22.11 -2.31
N GLN A 337 -18.12 -21.00 -2.91
CA GLN A 337 -17.88 -20.91 -4.36
C GLN A 337 -16.72 -21.80 -4.80
N GLU A 338 -15.62 -21.82 -4.03
CA GLU A 338 -14.48 -22.72 -4.31
C GLU A 338 -14.88 -24.19 -4.19
N ALA A 339 -15.65 -24.55 -3.16
CA ALA A 339 -16.14 -25.91 -2.98
C ALA A 339 -17.06 -26.32 -4.15
N ALA A 340 -17.96 -25.43 -4.60
CA ALA A 340 -18.79 -25.67 -5.76
C ALA A 340 -17.99 -25.83 -7.05
N ALA A 341 -16.97 -24.98 -7.26
CA ALA A 341 -16.08 -25.09 -8.42
C ALA A 341 -15.30 -26.42 -8.44
N LYS A 342 -14.82 -26.89 -7.27
CA LYS A 342 -14.16 -28.19 -7.14
C LYS A 342 -15.12 -29.36 -7.46
N GLN A 343 -16.38 -29.27 -7.04
CA GLN A 343 -17.40 -30.29 -7.38
C GLN A 343 -17.70 -30.34 -8.86
N VAL A 344 -17.84 -29.15 -9.52
CA VAL A 344 -18.03 -29.07 -10.97
C VAL A 344 -16.83 -29.63 -11.73
N ALA A 345 -15.60 -29.32 -11.29
CA ALA A 345 -14.38 -29.83 -11.89
C ALA A 345 -14.29 -31.37 -11.76
N ALA A 346 -14.62 -31.93 -10.59
CA ALA A 346 -14.66 -33.38 -10.37
C ALA A 346 -15.70 -34.07 -11.26
N ALA A 347 -16.93 -33.52 -11.31
CA ALA A 347 -17.97 -34.05 -12.17
C ALA A 347 -17.62 -34.00 -13.67
N ASN A 348 -16.91 -32.94 -14.12
CA ASN A 348 -16.38 -32.86 -15.48
C ASN A 348 -15.27 -33.90 -15.75
N GLN A 349 -14.39 -34.14 -14.79
CA GLN A 349 -13.37 -35.21 -14.91
C GLN A 349 -14.00 -36.59 -15.01
N GLU A 350 -15.03 -36.89 -14.22
CA GLU A 350 -15.79 -38.15 -14.32
C GLU A 350 -16.47 -38.29 -15.67
N ARG A 351 -17.10 -37.22 -16.19
CA ARG A 351 -17.69 -37.21 -17.54
C ARG A 351 -16.68 -37.48 -18.63
N ILE A 352 -15.51 -36.85 -18.54
CA ILE A 352 -14.40 -37.08 -19.48
C ILE A 352 -13.92 -38.53 -19.42
N ALA A 353 -13.74 -39.08 -18.21
CA ALA A 353 -13.32 -40.47 -18.00
C ALA A 353 -14.35 -41.46 -18.58
N MET A 354 -15.66 -41.22 -18.35
CA MET A 354 -16.74 -42.03 -18.91
C MET A 354 -16.78 -41.96 -20.45
N ALA A 355 -16.61 -40.76 -21.04
CA ALA A 355 -16.56 -40.59 -22.51
C ALA A 355 -15.35 -41.30 -23.10
N THR A 356 -14.20 -41.23 -22.50
CA THR A 356 -12.98 -41.93 -22.91
C THR A 356 -13.14 -43.46 -22.82
N ALA A 357 -13.77 -43.96 -21.76
CA ALA A 357 -14.05 -45.40 -21.59
C ALA A 357 -15.08 -45.92 -22.62
N ALA A 358 -15.98 -45.05 -23.07
CA ALA A 358 -16.99 -45.37 -24.12
C ALA A 358 -16.43 -45.22 -25.54
N GLY A 359 -15.16 -44.88 -25.74
CA GLY A 359 -14.53 -44.69 -27.06
C GLY A 359 -15.04 -43.46 -27.83
N VAL A 360 -15.65 -42.50 -27.12
CA VAL A 360 -16.10 -41.22 -27.68
C VAL A 360 -15.01 -40.19 -27.43
N ASP A 361 -14.52 -39.55 -28.49
CA ASP A 361 -13.50 -38.49 -28.41
C ASP A 361 -14.07 -37.31 -27.57
N PRO A 362 -13.46 -36.96 -26.43
CA PRO A 362 -13.94 -35.88 -25.52
C PRO A 362 -13.56 -34.50 -26.06
N SER A 363 -13.53 -34.29 -27.36
CA SER A 363 -13.24 -32.97 -27.96
C SER A 363 -14.24 -31.92 -27.47
N PRO A 364 -13.81 -30.67 -27.20
CA PRO A 364 -14.64 -29.63 -26.56
C PRO A 364 -15.80 -29.09 -27.43
N GLN A 365 -16.14 -29.78 -28.53
CA GLN A 365 -17.08 -29.33 -29.55
C GLN A 365 -18.56 -29.56 -29.25
N ALA A 366 -18.90 -30.26 -28.15
CA ALA A 366 -20.29 -30.65 -27.87
C ALA A 366 -20.97 -29.81 -26.74
N ALA A 367 -20.38 -28.68 -26.35
CA ALA A 367 -20.99 -27.77 -25.34
C ALA A 367 -21.57 -26.47 -25.93
N ALA A 368 -21.89 -26.46 -27.24
CA ALA A 368 -22.35 -25.26 -27.97
C ALA A 368 -23.87 -25.15 -28.21
N ASP A 369 -24.68 -26.01 -27.61
CA ASP A 369 -26.14 -25.96 -27.78
C ASP A 369 -26.89 -25.71 -26.44
N THR A 370 -26.42 -24.74 -25.66
CA THR A 370 -27.30 -24.04 -24.72
C THR A 370 -27.57 -22.65 -25.29
N PRO A 371 -28.82 -22.21 -25.49
CA PRO A 371 -29.08 -20.87 -26.01
C PRO A 371 -28.45 -19.87 -25.06
N ALA A 372 -27.45 -19.13 -25.55
CA ALA A 372 -26.86 -18.02 -24.82
C ALA A 372 -27.97 -17.01 -24.53
N ALA A 373 -28.41 -16.93 -23.29
CA ALA A 373 -29.19 -15.81 -22.83
C ALA A 373 -28.38 -14.54 -23.16
N SER A 374 -28.97 -13.65 -23.93
CA SER A 374 -28.38 -12.34 -24.23
C SER A 374 -28.20 -11.61 -22.89
N SER A 375 -27.00 -11.68 -22.32
CA SER A 375 -26.69 -10.97 -21.08
C SER A 375 -26.53 -9.50 -21.42
N THR A 376 -27.47 -8.70 -21.00
CA THR A 376 -27.38 -7.24 -20.97
C THR A 376 -27.02 -6.81 -19.54
N TYR A 377 -26.31 -5.70 -19.42
CA TYR A 377 -25.95 -5.08 -18.16
C TYR A 377 -26.46 -3.64 -18.16
N GLU A 378 -27.19 -3.25 -17.11
CA GLU A 378 -27.65 -1.88 -16.92
C GLU A 378 -26.60 -1.08 -16.14
N VAL A 379 -26.10 0.02 -16.72
CA VAL A 379 -25.08 0.89 -16.13
C VAL A 379 -25.61 1.60 -14.91
N VAL A 380 -24.93 1.45 -13.78
CA VAL A 380 -25.26 2.13 -12.52
C VAL A 380 -24.29 3.28 -12.22
N SER A 381 -24.66 4.16 -11.29
CA SER A 381 -23.85 5.30 -10.92
C SER A 381 -22.46 4.86 -10.40
N GLY A 382 -21.39 5.42 -10.99
CA GLY A 382 -20.00 5.08 -10.65
C GLY A 382 -19.38 3.98 -11.49
N ASP A 383 -20.09 3.47 -12.51
CA ASP A 383 -19.53 2.50 -13.48
C ASP A 383 -18.62 3.18 -14.51
N THR A 384 -17.64 2.40 -14.95
CA THR A 384 -16.79 2.71 -16.10
C THR A 384 -16.71 1.48 -17.00
N LEU A 385 -16.46 1.67 -18.30
CA LEU A 385 -16.29 0.56 -19.24
C LEU A 385 -15.27 -0.47 -18.76
N SER A 386 -14.17 -0.02 -18.14
CA SER A 386 -13.13 -0.90 -17.59
C SER A 386 -13.61 -1.72 -16.40
N LYS A 387 -14.47 -1.16 -15.53
CA LYS A 387 -15.06 -1.90 -14.39
C LYS A 387 -16.03 -2.97 -14.89
N ILE A 388 -16.92 -2.61 -15.82
CA ILE A 388 -17.92 -3.53 -16.40
C ILE A 388 -17.22 -4.64 -17.17
N ALA A 389 -16.24 -4.31 -18.02
CA ALA A 389 -15.46 -5.29 -18.78
C ALA A 389 -14.80 -6.32 -17.87
N ARG A 390 -14.16 -5.85 -16.79
CA ARG A 390 -13.51 -6.73 -15.80
C ARG A 390 -14.52 -7.61 -15.04
N ALA A 391 -15.64 -7.02 -14.61
CA ALA A 391 -16.68 -7.76 -13.86
C ALA A 391 -17.31 -8.89 -14.68
N HIS A 392 -17.40 -8.71 -16.01
CA HIS A 392 -18.02 -9.68 -16.91
C HIS A 392 -17.03 -10.47 -17.78
N SER A 393 -15.72 -10.38 -17.46
CA SER A 393 -14.64 -11.11 -18.15
C SER A 393 -14.62 -10.89 -19.66
N VAL A 394 -14.92 -9.67 -20.11
CA VAL A 394 -14.87 -9.24 -21.52
C VAL A 394 -13.83 -8.13 -21.70
N SER A 395 -13.34 -7.93 -22.93
CA SER A 395 -12.43 -6.81 -23.19
C SER A 395 -13.21 -5.49 -23.32
N VAL A 396 -12.55 -4.37 -22.93
CA VAL A 396 -13.14 -3.03 -23.12
C VAL A 396 -13.41 -2.75 -24.60
N GLU A 397 -12.56 -3.29 -25.48
CA GLU A 397 -12.67 -3.13 -26.93
C GLU A 397 -13.87 -3.88 -27.49
N ASP A 398 -14.11 -5.10 -27.02
CA ASP A 398 -15.29 -5.89 -27.39
C ASP A 398 -16.58 -5.23 -26.89
N LEU A 399 -16.55 -4.71 -25.64
CA LEU A 399 -17.70 -4.02 -25.05
C LEU A 399 -18.06 -2.77 -25.88
N ARG A 400 -17.07 -2.00 -26.33
CA ARG A 400 -17.28 -0.86 -27.23
C ARG A 400 -17.87 -1.30 -28.57
N LYS A 401 -17.29 -2.34 -29.16
CA LYS A 401 -17.71 -2.88 -30.48
C LYS A 401 -19.13 -3.44 -30.45
N TRP A 402 -19.52 -4.15 -29.40
CA TRP A 402 -20.87 -4.75 -29.31
C TRP A 402 -21.96 -3.72 -29.02
N ASN A 403 -21.58 -2.54 -28.48
CA ASN A 403 -22.51 -1.49 -28.11
C ASN A 403 -22.35 -0.19 -28.92
N ASP A 404 -21.54 -0.21 -29.97
CA ASP A 404 -21.28 0.93 -30.88
C ASP A 404 -20.85 2.21 -30.12
N LEU A 405 -19.95 2.04 -29.15
CA LEU A 405 -19.48 3.13 -28.29
C LEU A 405 -18.23 3.80 -28.87
N HIS A 406 -18.33 5.09 -29.18
CA HIS A 406 -17.22 5.89 -29.73
C HIS A 406 -16.33 6.56 -28.64
N GLY A 407 -16.57 6.27 -27.35
CA GLY A 407 -15.83 6.83 -26.20
C GLY A 407 -16.09 6.06 -24.93
N ASP A 408 -15.56 6.58 -23.80
CA ASP A 408 -15.67 5.95 -22.46
C ASP A 408 -16.85 6.44 -21.64
N MET A 409 -17.64 7.40 -22.16
CA MET A 409 -18.79 7.95 -21.44
C MET A 409 -19.97 6.98 -21.48
N LEU A 410 -20.42 6.56 -20.29
CA LEU A 410 -21.62 5.78 -20.06
C LEU A 410 -22.70 6.65 -19.41
N LYS A 411 -23.97 6.37 -19.71
CA LYS A 411 -25.11 6.98 -19.03
C LYS A 411 -25.70 6.01 -18.01
N VAL A 412 -26.02 6.47 -16.82
CA VAL A 412 -26.74 5.67 -15.80
C VAL A 412 -28.07 5.25 -16.39
N GLY A 413 -28.41 3.95 -16.27
CA GLY A 413 -29.57 3.31 -16.91
C GLY A 413 -29.34 2.87 -18.36
N GLN A 414 -28.14 3.01 -18.91
CA GLN A 414 -27.81 2.49 -20.23
C GLN A 414 -27.64 0.97 -20.20
N GLU A 415 -28.33 0.26 -21.07
CA GLU A 415 -28.12 -1.18 -21.26
C GLU A 415 -26.93 -1.45 -22.18
N LEU A 416 -26.00 -2.29 -21.72
CA LEU A 416 -24.84 -2.76 -22.47
C LEU A 416 -24.96 -4.25 -22.78
N LYS A 417 -24.75 -4.62 -24.05
CA LYS A 417 -24.62 -6.02 -24.46
C LYS A 417 -23.25 -6.55 -24.03
N LEU A 418 -23.26 -7.69 -23.37
CA LEU A 418 -22.05 -8.37 -22.88
C LEU A 418 -21.56 -9.50 -23.78
N SER A 419 -22.19 -9.71 -24.94
CA SER A 419 -21.81 -10.71 -25.94
C SER A 419 -22.13 -10.24 -27.35
N SER A 420 -21.39 -10.75 -28.36
CA SER A 420 -21.66 -10.46 -29.79
C SER A 420 -22.95 -11.13 -30.23
N SER A 421 -23.93 -10.36 -30.68
CA SER A 421 -25.09 -10.90 -31.43
C SER A 421 -24.71 -11.16 -32.86
N HIS A 422 -23.93 -12.21 -33.16
CA HIS A 422 -23.84 -12.73 -34.53
C HIS A 422 -24.80 -13.92 -34.67
N ALA A 423 -26.06 -13.64 -35.02
CA ALA A 423 -26.91 -14.60 -35.68
C ALA A 423 -26.28 -14.96 -37.03
N ARG A 424 -25.92 -16.23 -37.22
CA ARG A 424 -25.60 -16.77 -38.55
C ARG A 424 -26.82 -16.59 -39.42
N ALA A 425 -26.78 -15.66 -40.39
CA ALA A 425 -27.63 -15.71 -41.57
C ALA A 425 -27.20 -16.93 -42.40
N GLY A 426 -28.10 -17.88 -42.54
CA GLY A 426 -27.90 -19.10 -43.33
C GLY A 426 -27.59 -18.76 -44.77
N THR A 427 -26.52 -19.30 -45.30
CA THR A 427 -26.33 -19.48 -46.75
C THR A 427 -26.85 -20.84 -47.14
N VAL A 428 -28.02 -20.82 -47.75
CA VAL A 428 -28.55 -21.92 -48.59
C VAL A 428 -27.65 -22.03 -49.82
N GLY A 429 -27.31 -23.28 -50.18
CA GLY A 429 -26.34 -23.61 -51.17
C GLY A 429 -26.72 -23.20 -52.62
N CYS A 430 -25.72 -23.22 -53.47
CA CYS A 430 -25.87 -23.60 -54.86
C CYS A 430 -24.65 -24.38 -55.34
N ALA A 431 -24.97 -25.48 -55.99
CA ALA A 431 -24.04 -26.44 -56.55
C ALA A 431 -23.51 -25.98 -57.94
N ALA A 432 -22.32 -26.49 -58.22
CA ALA A 432 -21.78 -26.89 -59.54
C ALA A 432 -21.88 -25.93 -60.74
N SER A 433 -20.72 -25.58 -61.29
CA SER A 433 -20.39 -25.97 -62.68
C SER A 433 -19.04 -25.42 -63.13
N SER A 434 -18.22 -26.34 -63.46
CA SER A 434 -17.11 -26.43 -64.41
C SER A 434 -16.77 -25.23 -65.33
N ALA A 435 -15.42 -25.16 -65.53
CA ALA A 435 -14.71 -25.00 -66.84
C ALA A 435 -14.08 -23.63 -67.15
N ALA A 436 -12.77 -23.73 -67.29
CA ALA A 436 -11.88 -23.15 -68.27
C ALA A 436 -11.76 -21.65 -68.48
N CYS A 437 -10.66 -21.14 -68.18
CA CYS A 437 -9.47 -20.74 -68.94
C CYS A 437 -8.41 -20.19 -67.97
#